data_dd08cc6e9423f652ee52ae8be28cbee1
#
_entry.id   dd08cc6e9423f652ee52ae8be28cbee1
#
_cell.length_a   1.000
_cell.length_b   1.000
_cell.length_c   1.000
_cell.angle_alpha   90.00
_cell.angle_beta   90.00
_cell.angle_gamma   90.00
#
_symmetry.space_group_name_H-M   'P 1'
#
loop_
_entity.id
_entity.type
_entity.pdbx_description
1 polymer ?
#
loop_
_entity_poly.entity_id
_entity_poly.type
_entity_poly.pdbx_seq_one_letter_code
_entity_poly.pdbx_strand_id
1 'polypeptide(L)'
;SYLTIEKKKGSVVPVAVWEVTVADEHSLDIYEGCPNFYYKKNMKIRLSETGKMIDAFVYIMHEERRLGIPTSAYVSTCKFGYTIFGFDFKYLDEAYEKSLKGAFTNEK
;
A
#
# COMPACT_ATOMS: atom_id res chain seq x y z
N SER A 1 -0.76 -9.58 -9.03
CA SER A 1 -1.42 -8.48 -8.33
C SER A 1 -0.46 -7.83 -7.35
N TYR A 2 -0.57 -6.55 -7.16
CA TYR A 2 0.33 -5.77 -6.34
C TYR A 2 -0.41 -5.12 -5.18
N LEU A 3 0.35 -4.74 -4.16
CA LEU A 3 -0.19 -4.18 -2.94
C LEU A 3 -0.73 -2.77 -3.19
N THR A 4 -1.87 -2.47 -2.55
CA THR A 4 -2.42 -1.12 -2.50
C THR A 4 -3.15 -0.96 -1.18
N ILE A 5 -3.68 0.24 -0.92
CA ILE A 5 -4.49 0.48 0.28
C ILE A 5 -5.88 0.94 -0.15
N GLU A 6 -6.85 0.68 0.70
CA GLU A 6 -8.23 1.07 0.47
C GLU A 6 -8.74 1.88 1.64
N LYS A 7 -9.63 2.81 1.35
CA LYS A 7 -10.29 3.57 2.42
C LYS A 7 -11.30 2.68 3.11
N LYS A 8 -11.14 2.53 4.43
CA LYS A 8 -12.07 1.75 5.24
C LYS A 8 -12.15 2.35 6.63
N LYS A 9 -13.33 2.86 6.98
CA LYS A 9 -13.54 3.52 8.25
C LYS A 9 -13.21 2.58 9.41
N GLY A 10 -12.42 3.07 10.36
CA GLY A 10 -12.01 2.30 11.53
C GLY A 10 -10.85 1.35 11.32
N SER A 11 -10.36 1.24 10.09
CA SER A 11 -9.21 0.37 9.80
C SER A 11 -7.92 1.18 9.77
N VAL A 12 -6.82 0.51 10.08
CA VAL A 12 -5.48 1.09 10.01
C VAL A 12 -4.54 0.10 9.36
N VAL A 13 -3.47 0.60 8.79
CA VAL A 13 -2.38 -0.22 8.26
C VAL A 13 -1.06 0.48 8.59
N PRO A 14 -0.04 -0.26 9.00
CA PRO A 14 1.25 0.36 9.29
C PRO A 14 1.96 0.77 8.01
N VAL A 15 2.69 1.87 8.07
CA VAL A 15 3.44 2.38 6.92
C VAL A 15 4.81 2.85 7.37
N ALA A 16 5.77 2.81 6.44
CA ALA A 16 7.07 3.41 6.61
C ALA A 16 7.10 4.72 5.82
N VAL A 17 7.63 5.77 6.43
CA VAL A 17 7.67 7.10 5.81
C VAL A 17 9.10 7.42 5.42
N TRP A 18 9.29 7.91 4.20
CA TRP A 18 10.58 8.23 3.63
C TRP A 18 10.62 9.69 3.20
N GLU A 19 11.73 10.35 3.47
CA GLU A 19 11.98 11.66 2.88
C GLU A 19 12.53 11.48 1.48
N VAL A 20 11.95 12.21 0.51
CA VAL A 20 12.38 12.12 -0.88
C VAL A 20 12.58 13.53 -1.44
N THR A 21 13.53 13.66 -2.37
CA THR A 21 13.73 14.91 -3.10
C THR A 21 12.70 15.03 -4.22
N VAL A 22 12.61 16.21 -4.83
CA VAL A 22 11.74 16.42 -5.99
C VAL A 22 12.15 15.48 -7.14
N ALA A 23 13.45 15.27 -7.33
CA ALA A 23 13.93 14.35 -8.36
C ALA A 23 13.55 12.91 -8.04
N ASP A 24 13.64 12.50 -6.78
CA ASP A 24 13.23 11.17 -6.34
C ASP A 24 11.74 10.96 -6.58
N GLU A 25 10.93 11.97 -6.26
CA GLU A 25 9.50 11.89 -6.46
C GLU A 25 9.17 11.70 -7.94
N HIS A 26 9.85 12.43 -8.81
CA HIS A 26 9.65 12.29 -10.26
C HIS A 26 9.96 10.87 -10.73
N SER A 27 11.05 10.30 -10.24
CA SER A 27 11.44 8.92 -10.58
C SER A 27 10.42 7.91 -10.07
N LEU A 28 9.90 8.15 -8.87
CA LEU A 28 8.85 7.28 -8.29
C LEU A 28 7.56 7.37 -9.10
N ASP A 29 7.18 8.57 -9.55
CA ASP A 29 5.98 8.73 -10.39
C ASP A 29 6.08 7.83 -11.62
N ILE A 30 7.24 7.80 -12.25
CA ILE A 30 7.46 6.96 -13.43
C ILE A 30 7.41 5.48 -13.05
N TYR A 31 8.08 5.11 -11.99
CA TYR A 31 8.14 3.72 -11.54
C TYR A 31 6.77 3.17 -11.19
N GLU A 32 5.94 3.97 -10.54
CA GLU A 32 4.60 3.56 -10.13
C GLU A 32 3.56 3.68 -11.25
N GLY A 33 3.97 4.19 -12.41
CA GLY A 33 3.04 4.40 -13.52
C GLY A 33 1.96 5.42 -13.21
N CYS A 34 2.33 6.47 -12.49
CA CYS A 34 1.43 7.55 -12.09
C CYS A 34 1.15 8.47 -13.28
N PRO A 35 -0.10 8.85 -13.53
CA PRO A 35 -1.31 8.57 -12.74
C PRO A 35 -2.13 7.38 -13.25
N ASN A 36 -1.63 6.63 -14.23
CA ASN A 36 -2.46 5.64 -14.93
C ASN A 36 -2.64 4.34 -14.15
N PHE A 37 -1.56 3.79 -13.59
CA PHE A 37 -1.63 2.54 -12.83
C PHE A 37 -1.88 2.84 -11.37
N TYR A 38 -1.00 3.63 -10.74
CA TYR A 38 -1.23 4.19 -9.41
C TYR A 38 -1.49 5.68 -9.55
N TYR A 39 -2.25 6.26 -8.63
CA TYR A 39 -2.37 7.70 -8.51
C TYR A 39 -1.79 8.15 -7.18
N LYS A 40 -1.37 9.40 -7.12
CA LYS A 40 -0.71 9.96 -5.94
C LYS A 40 -1.73 10.73 -5.12
N LYS A 41 -1.79 10.47 -3.83
CA LYS A 41 -2.70 11.15 -2.92
C LYS A 41 -1.93 11.75 -1.77
N ASN A 42 -2.19 13.03 -1.51
CA ASN A 42 -1.63 13.71 -0.34
C ASN A 42 -2.48 13.40 0.88
N MET A 43 -1.83 13.22 2.03
CA MET A 43 -2.54 12.93 3.26
C MET A 43 -1.70 13.32 4.47
N LYS A 44 -2.36 13.50 5.59
CA LYS A 44 -1.68 13.75 6.85
C LYS A 44 -1.49 12.43 7.59
N ILE A 45 -0.30 12.25 8.14
CA ILE A 45 0.07 11.03 8.83
C ILE A 45 0.61 11.41 10.21
N ARG A 46 0.25 10.62 11.22
CA ARG A 46 0.81 10.77 12.56
C ARG A 46 2.01 9.84 12.71
N LEU A 47 3.16 10.43 13.03
CA LEU A 47 4.37 9.63 13.32
C LEU A 47 4.19 8.93 14.67
N SER A 48 4.40 7.61 14.72
CA SER A 48 4.17 6.85 15.93
C SER A 48 5.18 7.20 17.03
N GLU A 49 6.40 7.56 16.66
CA GLU A 49 7.45 7.84 17.63
C GLU A 49 7.26 9.17 18.37
N THR A 50 6.74 10.17 17.71
CA THR A 50 6.62 11.53 18.28
C THR A 50 5.19 11.98 18.43
N GLY A 51 4.23 11.32 17.78
CA GLY A 51 2.85 11.78 17.71
C GLY A 51 2.64 12.98 16.80
N LYS A 52 3.69 13.44 16.14
CA LYS A 52 3.63 14.61 15.28
C LYS A 52 2.91 14.30 13.98
N MET A 53 2.07 15.24 13.53
CA MET A 53 1.40 15.13 12.24
C MET A 53 2.30 15.69 11.15
N ILE A 54 2.41 14.98 10.04
CA ILE A 54 3.18 15.44 8.89
C ILE A 54 2.35 15.31 7.62
N ASP A 55 2.71 16.10 6.61
CA ASP A 55 2.15 15.95 5.28
C ASP A 55 2.98 14.94 4.50
N ALA A 56 2.30 14.01 3.84
CA ALA A 56 2.94 12.96 3.06
C ALA A 56 2.12 12.68 1.83
N PHE A 57 2.67 11.89 0.91
CA PHE A 57 1.90 11.38 -0.21
C PHE A 57 2.07 9.87 -0.28
N VAL A 58 1.11 9.22 -0.94
CA VAL A 58 1.10 7.78 -1.10
C VAL A 58 0.58 7.47 -2.50
N TYR A 59 1.09 6.39 -3.08
CA TYR A 59 0.59 5.90 -4.36
C TYR A 59 -0.48 4.85 -4.09
N ILE A 60 -1.64 5.03 -4.72
CA ILE A 60 -2.79 4.15 -4.53
C ILE A 60 -3.21 3.62 -5.89
N MET A 61 -3.42 2.30 -5.98
CA MET A 61 -3.97 1.71 -7.19
C MET A 61 -5.40 2.20 -7.36
N HIS A 62 -5.80 2.50 -8.60
CA HIS A 62 -7.17 2.96 -8.85
C HIS A 62 -8.17 1.95 -8.29
N GLU A 63 -9.13 2.44 -7.53
CA GLU A 63 -10.02 1.59 -6.74
C GLU A 63 -10.95 0.71 -7.58
N GLU A 64 -11.18 1.09 -8.83
CA GLU A 64 -12.02 0.30 -9.72
C GLU A 64 -11.34 -0.97 -10.22
N ARG A 65 -10.05 -1.14 -9.96
CA ARG A 65 -9.36 -2.36 -10.38
C ARG A 65 -9.82 -3.53 -9.54
N ARG A 66 -9.90 -4.70 -10.20
CA ARG A 66 -10.32 -5.91 -9.53
C ARG A 66 -9.24 -6.41 -8.58
N LEU A 67 -9.66 -7.02 -7.49
CA LEU A 67 -8.76 -7.73 -6.61
C LEU A 67 -8.22 -8.97 -7.33
N GLY A 68 -6.93 -9.22 -7.17
CA GLY A 68 -6.29 -10.36 -7.79
C GLY A 68 -5.48 -11.14 -6.78
N ILE A 69 -4.90 -12.26 -7.22
CA ILE A 69 -4.08 -13.11 -6.38
C ILE A 69 -2.61 -12.77 -6.66
N PRO A 70 -1.87 -12.29 -5.66
CA PRO A 70 -0.45 -12.00 -5.84
C PRO A 70 0.34 -13.30 -5.93
N THR A 71 1.50 -13.24 -6.58
CA THR A 71 2.42 -14.38 -6.62
C THR A 71 2.99 -14.63 -5.23
N SER A 72 3.38 -15.88 -4.96
CA SER A 72 3.99 -16.21 -3.68
C SER A 72 5.32 -15.47 -3.49
N ALA A 73 6.06 -15.24 -4.56
CA ALA A 73 7.30 -14.48 -4.48
C ALA A 73 7.03 -13.03 -4.03
N TYR A 74 5.99 -12.42 -4.56
CA TYR A 74 5.63 -11.05 -4.16
C TYR A 74 5.20 -11.00 -2.70
N VAL A 75 4.37 -11.96 -2.27
CA VAL A 75 3.94 -12.03 -0.86
C VAL A 75 5.14 -12.19 0.07
N SER A 76 6.12 -13.03 -0.31
CA SER A 76 7.34 -13.20 0.46
C SER A 76 8.13 -11.90 0.58
N THR A 77 8.20 -11.14 -0.50
CA THR A 77 8.86 -9.84 -0.50
C THR A 77 8.16 -8.87 0.46
N CYS A 78 6.84 -8.84 0.46
CA CYS A 78 6.08 -8.01 1.39
C CYS A 78 6.33 -8.43 2.84
N LYS A 79 6.35 -9.73 3.11
CA LYS A 79 6.63 -10.25 4.46
C LYS A 79 8.02 -9.85 4.93
N PHE A 80 8.99 -9.88 4.03
CA PHE A 80 10.33 -9.45 4.36
C PHE A 80 10.35 -7.97 4.79
N GLY A 81 9.67 -7.12 4.04
CA GLY A 81 9.53 -5.71 4.41
C GLY A 81 8.85 -5.52 5.76
N TYR A 82 7.79 -6.27 6.01
CA TYR A 82 7.11 -6.23 7.31
C TYR A 82 8.05 -6.63 8.44
N THR A 83 8.89 -7.64 8.21
CA THR A 83 9.87 -8.08 9.21
C THR A 83 10.88 -6.98 9.50
N ILE A 84 11.40 -6.32 8.46
CA ILE A 84 12.40 -5.26 8.62
C ILE A 84 11.84 -4.11 9.46
N PHE A 85 10.59 -3.72 9.24
CA PHE A 85 9.99 -2.60 9.95
C PHE A 85 9.28 -3.02 11.24
N GLY A 86 9.24 -4.32 11.55
CA GLY A 86 8.60 -4.79 12.76
C GLY A 86 7.08 -4.70 12.71
N PHE A 87 6.48 -4.76 11.54
CA PHE A 87 5.03 -4.70 11.39
C PHE A 87 4.40 -6.06 11.64
N ASP A 88 3.18 -6.05 12.19
CA ASP A 88 2.42 -7.26 12.43
C ASP A 88 1.93 -7.83 11.09
N PHE A 89 2.18 -9.12 10.87
CA PHE A 89 1.78 -9.79 9.62
C PHE A 89 0.27 -9.86 9.46
N LYS A 90 -0.52 -9.65 10.52
CA LYS A 90 -1.99 -9.76 10.42
C LYS A 90 -2.56 -8.85 9.33
N TYR A 91 -2.00 -7.66 9.16
CA TYR A 91 -2.48 -6.73 8.14
C TYR A 91 -2.29 -7.30 6.74
N LEU A 92 -1.15 -7.93 6.51
CA LEU A 92 -0.83 -8.52 5.22
C LEU A 92 -1.67 -9.77 4.98
N ASP A 93 -1.82 -10.61 6.01
CA ASP A 93 -2.60 -11.84 5.91
C ASP A 93 -4.08 -11.55 5.64
N GLU A 94 -4.64 -10.53 6.30
CA GLU A 94 -6.02 -10.13 6.07
C GLU A 94 -6.21 -9.60 4.65
N ALA A 95 -5.24 -8.82 4.17
CA ALA A 95 -5.29 -8.31 2.80
C ALA A 95 -5.23 -9.44 1.79
N TYR A 96 -4.39 -10.44 2.04
CA TYR A 96 -4.26 -11.60 1.15
C TYR A 96 -5.56 -12.39 1.10
N GLU A 97 -6.18 -12.64 2.25
CA GLU A 97 -7.46 -13.34 2.30
C GLU A 97 -8.56 -12.58 1.56
N LYS A 98 -8.58 -11.26 1.72
CA LYS A 98 -9.54 -10.43 1.01
C LYS A 98 -9.33 -10.52 -0.50
N SER A 99 -8.08 -10.53 -0.95
CA SER A 99 -7.75 -10.68 -2.37
C SER A 99 -8.20 -12.04 -2.91
N LEU A 100 -8.00 -13.10 -2.14
CA LEU A 100 -8.47 -14.42 -2.54
C LEU A 100 -9.98 -14.44 -2.71
N LYS A 101 -10.72 -13.90 -1.76
CA LYS A 101 -12.18 -13.84 -1.84
C LYS A 101 -12.63 -13.02 -3.04
N GLY A 102 -12.00 -11.84 -3.25
CA GLY A 102 -12.35 -10.99 -4.38
C GLY A 102 -12.09 -11.67 -5.72
N ALA A 103 -10.96 -12.38 -5.84
CA ALA A 103 -10.60 -13.05 -7.07
C ALA A 103 -11.58 -14.17 -7.44
N PHE A 104 -12.13 -14.86 -6.42
CA PHE A 104 -13.01 -16.00 -6.68
C PHE A 104 -14.49 -15.65 -6.65
N THR A 105 -14.89 -14.52 -6.09
CA THR A 105 -16.31 -14.19 -5.91
C THR A 105 -16.75 -12.93 -6.63
N ASN A 106 -15.84 -12.18 -7.18
CA ASN A 106 -16.12 -10.87 -7.76
C ASN A 106 -16.24 -10.94 -9.26
N GLU A 107 -17.08 -11.79 -9.75
CA GLU A 107 -17.25 -11.97 -11.18
C GLU A 107 -18.32 -11.13 -11.79
N LYS A 108 -19.13 -10.55 -10.98
CA LYS A 108 -20.20 -9.77 -11.55
C LYS A 108 -19.76 -8.48 -12.09
#